data_a3206d7d3dc599d0891f62e4f4cdbf82
#
_entry.id   a3206d7d3dc599d0891f62e4f4cdbf82
#
_cell.length_a   1.000
_cell.length_b   1.000
_cell.length_c   1.000
_cell.angle_alpha   90.00
_cell.angle_beta   90.00
_cell.angle_gamma   90.00
#
_symmetry.space_group_name_H-M   'P 1'
#
loop_
_entity.id
_entity.type
_entity.pdbx_description
1 polymer ?
#
loop_
_entity_poly.entity_id
_entity_poly.type
_entity_poly.pdbx_seq_one_letter_code
_entity_poly.pdbx_strand_id
1 'polypeptide(L)'
;MKKTFLSDQAKEFRTKYNLKNSHDRSTRHVQKNLIIEEFKEFLEAEGFLFMHGKNHQEHALKELADLVYVCYQYAENMGWFLDEALDRVHKSNMSKLGEDGKPIYREDGKVLKGPGYKPPNLSDLV
;
A
#
# COMPACT_ATOMS: atom_id res chain seq x y z
N MET A 1 1.26 18.22 -15.49
CA MET A 1 2.12 17.51 -14.53
C MET A 1 2.40 16.10 -15.05
N LYS A 2 3.68 15.74 -15.16
CA LYS A 2 4.05 14.41 -15.64
C LYS A 2 3.70 13.36 -14.57
N LYS A 3 2.92 12.36 -14.96
CA LYS A 3 2.53 11.29 -14.05
C LYS A 3 3.68 10.29 -13.90
N THR A 4 4.19 10.14 -12.69
CA THR A 4 5.29 9.21 -12.39
C THR A 4 4.74 8.01 -11.64
N PHE A 5 5.09 6.81 -12.07
CA PHE A 5 4.71 5.60 -11.34
C PHE A 5 5.51 5.49 -10.04
N LEU A 6 4.84 5.06 -8.98
CA LEU A 6 5.48 4.92 -7.68
C LEU A 6 6.57 3.84 -7.70
N SER A 7 6.38 2.79 -8.50
CA SER A 7 7.42 1.78 -8.68
C SER A 7 8.70 2.34 -9.32
N ASP A 8 8.58 3.32 -10.23
CA ASP A 8 9.75 3.97 -10.82
C ASP A 8 10.51 4.80 -9.78
N GLN A 9 9.79 5.45 -8.87
CA GLN A 9 10.42 6.19 -7.77
C GLN A 9 11.17 5.24 -6.84
N ALA A 10 10.60 4.06 -6.56
CA ALA A 10 11.27 3.05 -5.75
C ALA A 10 12.56 2.55 -6.42
N LYS A 11 12.52 2.32 -7.73
CA LYS A 11 13.72 1.93 -8.50
C LYS A 11 14.80 3.01 -8.43
N GLU A 12 14.41 4.27 -8.64
CA GLU A 12 15.33 5.40 -8.57
C GLU A 12 16.01 5.47 -7.22
N PHE A 13 15.25 5.40 -6.14
CA PHE A 13 15.79 5.43 -4.78
C PHE A 13 16.79 4.29 -4.57
N ARG A 14 16.41 3.06 -4.92
CA ARG A 14 17.29 1.91 -4.71
C ARG A 14 18.56 1.98 -5.55
N THR A 15 18.46 2.49 -6.77
CA THR A 15 19.62 2.69 -7.63
C THR A 15 20.57 3.75 -7.07
N LYS A 16 20.04 4.90 -6.68
CA LYS A 16 20.84 6.02 -6.17
C LYS A 16 21.54 5.67 -4.86
N TYR A 17 20.90 4.89 -4.01
CA TYR A 17 21.46 4.50 -2.71
C TYR A 17 22.16 3.14 -2.74
N ASN A 18 22.37 2.58 -3.93
CA ASN A 18 23.11 1.32 -4.13
C ASN A 18 22.53 0.15 -3.34
N LEU A 19 21.20 0.10 -3.24
CA LEU A 19 20.48 -0.98 -2.56
C LEU A 19 20.26 -2.13 -3.55
N LYS A 20 20.84 -3.29 -3.25
CA LYS A 20 20.70 -4.45 -4.10
C LYS A 20 19.38 -5.19 -3.81
N ASN A 21 18.66 -5.54 -4.88
CA ASN A 21 17.46 -6.36 -4.74
C ASN A 21 17.86 -7.81 -4.49
N SER A 22 17.18 -8.44 -3.53
CA SER A 22 17.45 -9.83 -3.18
C SER A 22 16.24 -10.48 -2.55
N HIS A 23 15.99 -11.75 -2.91
CA HIS A 23 14.97 -12.57 -2.26
C HIS A 23 15.48 -13.22 -0.97
N ASP A 24 16.72 -12.94 -0.57
CA ASP A 24 17.31 -13.48 0.64
C ASP A 24 16.47 -13.15 1.87
N ARG A 25 16.39 -14.08 2.78
CA ARG A 25 15.66 -13.91 4.03
C ARG A 25 16.12 -12.67 4.79
N SER A 26 17.43 -12.42 4.84
CA SER A 26 17.99 -11.27 5.56
C SER A 26 17.56 -9.93 4.95
N THR A 27 17.60 -9.82 3.62
CA THR A 27 17.19 -8.60 2.91
C THR A 27 15.69 -8.37 3.06
N ARG A 28 14.88 -9.43 2.89
CA ARG A 28 13.43 -9.34 3.09
C ARG A 28 13.09 -8.92 4.52
N HIS A 29 13.84 -9.44 5.50
CA HIS A 29 13.64 -9.11 6.91
C HIS A 29 13.87 -7.62 7.17
N VAL A 30 14.94 -7.04 6.60
CA VAL A 30 15.23 -5.61 6.71
C VAL A 30 14.05 -4.79 6.12
N GLN A 31 13.61 -5.14 4.90
CA GLN A 31 12.52 -4.43 4.24
C GLN A 31 11.20 -4.55 5.01
N LYS A 32 10.92 -5.73 5.53
CA LYS A 32 9.73 -5.96 6.37
C LYS A 32 9.78 -5.09 7.64
N ASN A 33 10.94 -5.02 8.29
CA ASN A 33 11.09 -4.24 9.51
C ASN A 33 10.91 -2.74 9.26
N LEU A 34 11.29 -2.25 8.10
CA LEU A 34 11.02 -0.85 7.73
C LEU A 34 9.51 -0.59 7.63
N ILE A 35 8.75 -1.54 7.09
CA ILE A 35 7.29 -1.42 7.05
C ILE A 35 6.72 -1.36 8.48
N ILE A 36 7.18 -2.24 9.36
CA ILE A 36 6.73 -2.26 10.76
C ILE A 36 7.06 -0.94 11.45
N GLU A 37 8.28 -0.44 11.24
CA GLU A 37 8.73 0.82 11.82
C GLU A 37 7.87 2.00 11.37
N GLU A 38 7.65 2.14 10.06
CA GLU A 38 6.85 3.23 9.53
C GLU A 38 5.36 3.09 9.90
N PHE A 39 4.86 1.87 10.03
CA PHE A 39 3.51 1.64 10.53
C PHE A 39 3.34 2.15 11.97
N LYS A 40 4.33 1.86 12.83
CA LYS A 40 4.30 2.34 14.22
C LYS A 40 4.35 3.88 14.27
N GLU A 41 5.20 4.49 13.43
CA GLU A 41 5.30 5.95 13.36
C GLU A 41 3.99 6.57 12.88
N PHE A 42 3.32 5.94 11.92
CA PHE A 42 2.01 6.38 11.48
C PHE A 42 0.97 6.28 12.61
N LEU A 43 0.95 5.17 13.35
CA LEU A 43 0.01 5.02 14.47
C LEU A 43 0.23 6.09 15.54
N GLU A 44 1.48 6.43 15.82
CA GLU A 44 1.80 7.50 16.77
C GLU A 44 1.32 8.86 16.26
N ALA A 45 1.59 9.16 14.99
CA ALA A 45 1.14 10.41 14.38
C ALA A 45 -0.39 10.51 14.34
N GLU A 46 -1.08 9.41 14.06
CA GLU A 46 -2.54 9.34 14.07
C GLU A 46 -3.09 9.56 15.48
N GLY A 47 -2.41 9.04 16.50
CA GLY A 47 -2.76 9.28 17.89
C GLY A 47 -2.68 10.76 18.26
N PHE A 48 -1.65 11.46 17.82
CA PHE A 48 -1.54 12.91 18.00
C PHE A 48 -2.65 13.65 17.26
N LEU A 49 -2.97 13.23 16.05
CA LEU A 49 -4.08 13.81 15.28
C LEU A 49 -5.40 13.65 16.02
N PHE A 50 -5.66 12.47 16.56
CA PHE A 50 -6.87 12.19 17.35
C PHE A 50 -6.96 13.10 18.57
N MET A 51 -5.85 13.28 19.31
CA MET A 51 -5.82 14.05 20.56
C MET A 51 -5.79 15.56 20.36
N HIS A 52 -5.11 16.04 19.30
CA HIS A 52 -4.82 17.47 19.13
C HIS A 52 -5.42 18.10 17.87
N GLY A 53 -6.06 17.30 17.01
CA GLY A 53 -6.84 17.77 15.87
C GLY A 53 -6.00 18.26 14.69
N LYS A 54 -6.58 19.21 13.95
CA LYS A 54 -6.12 19.65 12.63
C LYS A 54 -4.63 19.98 12.51
N ASN A 55 -4.01 20.48 13.58
CA ASN A 55 -2.61 20.93 13.54
C ASN A 55 -1.61 19.79 13.30
N HIS A 56 -2.07 18.53 13.36
CA HIS A 56 -1.23 17.35 13.19
C HIS A 56 -1.49 16.59 11.90
N GLN A 57 -2.33 17.13 11.00
CA GLN A 57 -2.66 16.46 9.73
C GLN A 57 -1.47 16.32 8.80
N GLU A 58 -0.65 17.36 8.68
CA GLU A 58 0.54 17.31 7.82
C GLU A 58 1.50 16.22 8.27
N HIS A 59 1.73 16.14 9.59
CA HIS A 59 2.61 15.10 10.14
C HIS A 59 2.05 13.70 9.90
N ALA A 60 0.75 13.49 10.14
CA ALA A 60 0.11 12.21 9.90
C ALA A 60 0.17 11.81 8.43
N LEU A 61 -0.05 12.76 7.52
CA LEU A 61 0.07 12.51 6.09
C LEU A 61 1.49 12.12 5.70
N LYS A 62 2.48 12.81 6.27
CA LYS A 62 3.90 12.49 6.01
C LYS A 62 4.21 11.05 6.45
N GLU A 63 3.76 10.65 7.63
CA GLU A 63 4.01 9.30 8.13
C GLU A 63 3.24 8.24 7.33
N LEU A 64 2.04 8.56 6.85
CA LEU A 64 1.30 7.68 5.94
C LEU A 64 2.05 7.51 4.62
N ALA A 65 2.59 8.60 4.07
CA ALA A 65 3.38 8.56 2.84
C ALA A 65 4.64 7.73 3.02
N ASP A 66 5.34 7.87 4.15
CA ASP A 66 6.53 7.07 4.46
C ASP A 66 6.18 5.57 4.51
N LEU A 67 5.05 5.21 5.10
CA LEU A 67 4.60 3.83 5.15
C LEU A 67 4.38 3.25 3.75
N VAL A 68 3.70 3.97 2.87
CA VAL A 68 3.48 3.54 1.50
C VAL A 68 4.82 3.45 0.75
N TYR A 69 5.72 4.40 1.01
CA TYR A 69 7.05 4.44 0.39
C TYR A 69 7.83 3.15 0.68
N VAL A 70 7.88 2.71 1.94
CA VAL A 70 8.62 1.48 2.28
C VAL A 70 7.90 0.23 1.80
N CYS A 71 6.58 0.26 1.62
CA CYS A 71 5.86 -0.84 0.97
C CYS A 71 6.33 -1.00 -0.48
N TYR A 72 6.52 0.10 -1.20
CA TYR A 72 7.06 0.06 -2.56
C TYR A 72 8.50 -0.40 -2.59
N GLN A 73 9.30 -0.04 -1.58
CA GLN A 73 10.68 -0.55 -1.47
C GLN A 73 10.69 -2.07 -1.31
N TYR A 74 9.79 -2.60 -0.50
CA TYR A 74 9.68 -4.05 -0.35
C TYR A 74 9.33 -4.72 -1.68
N ALA A 75 8.31 -4.21 -2.37
CA ALA A 75 7.88 -4.76 -3.65
C ALA A 75 9.00 -4.70 -4.70
N GLU A 76 9.72 -3.58 -4.78
CA GLU A 76 10.82 -3.42 -5.72
C GLU A 76 11.97 -4.38 -5.40
N ASN A 77 12.28 -4.58 -4.12
CA ASN A 77 13.26 -5.56 -3.71
C ASN A 77 12.89 -6.98 -4.17
N MET A 78 11.60 -7.28 -4.19
CA MET A 78 11.11 -8.60 -4.60
C MET A 78 10.91 -8.73 -6.12
N GLY A 79 11.01 -7.64 -6.86
CA GLY A 79 10.70 -7.62 -8.28
C GLY A 79 9.22 -7.69 -8.59
N TRP A 80 8.37 -7.32 -7.65
CA TRP A 80 6.91 -7.32 -7.80
C TRP A 80 6.42 -6.00 -8.37
N PHE A 81 5.49 -6.06 -9.32
CA PHE A 81 4.93 -4.85 -9.92
C PHE A 81 3.71 -4.39 -9.12
N LEU A 82 3.96 -3.62 -8.05
CA LEU A 82 2.93 -3.21 -7.09
C LEU A 82 1.90 -2.25 -7.70
N ASP A 83 2.29 -1.37 -8.63
CA ASP A 83 1.36 -0.47 -9.32
C ASP A 83 0.23 -1.26 -9.98
N GLU A 84 0.58 -2.29 -10.74
CA GLU A 84 -0.40 -3.11 -11.44
C GLU A 84 -1.20 -3.97 -10.46
N ALA A 85 -0.55 -4.47 -9.41
CA ALA A 85 -1.24 -5.23 -8.37
C ALA A 85 -2.33 -4.38 -7.70
N LEU A 86 -2.03 -3.11 -7.40
CA LEU A 86 -3.01 -2.19 -6.82
C LEU A 86 -4.18 -1.93 -7.76
N ASP A 87 -3.91 -1.78 -9.07
CA ASP A 87 -4.97 -1.60 -10.06
C ASP A 87 -5.90 -2.81 -10.10
N ARG A 88 -5.34 -4.02 -10.10
CA ARG A 88 -6.12 -5.25 -10.10
C ARG A 88 -6.91 -5.44 -8.80
N VAL A 89 -6.32 -5.08 -7.67
CA VAL A 89 -7.01 -5.08 -6.38
C VAL A 89 -8.17 -4.08 -6.41
N HIS A 90 -7.96 -2.90 -6.98
CA HIS A 90 -9.02 -1.91 -7.13
C HIS A 90 -10.20 -2.47 -7.95
N LYS A 91 -9.91 -3.06 -9.10
CA LYS A 91 -10.95 -3.66 -9.95
C LYS A 91 -11.68 -4.80 -9.23
N SER A 92 -10.94 -5.61 -8.48
CA SER A 92 -11.53 -6.64 -7.63
C SER A 92 -12.45 -6.05 -6.58
N ASN A 93 -12.02 -4.97 -5.92
CA ASN A 93 -12.84 -4.28 -4.92
C ASN A 93 -14.11 -3.70 -5.53
N MET A 94 -14.04 -3.15 -6.74
CA MET A 94 -15.22 -2.63 -7.43
C MET A 94 -16.19 -3.76 -7.84
N SER A 95 -15.70 -4.99 -8.03
CA SER A 95 -16.56 -6.13 -8.33
C SER A 95 -17.36 -6.64 -7.13
N LYS A 96 -17.13 -6.06 -5.93
CA LYS A 96 -17.94 -6.39 -4.74
C LYS A 96 -19.36 -5.82 -4.78
N LEU A 97 -19.64 -4.89 -5.68
CA LEU A 97 -20.97 -4.30 -5.81
C LEU A 97 -22.02 -5.38 -6.08
N GLY A 98 -23.26 -5.13 -5.60
CA GLY A 98 -24.40 -5.99 -5.88
C GLY A 98 -24.85 -5.93 -7.34
N GLU A 99 -25.81 -6.78 -7.72
CA GLU A 99 -26.34 -6.85 -9.09
C GLU A 99 -26.93 -5.52 -9.56
N ASP A 100 -27.45 -4.72 -8.62
CA ASP A 100 -28.01 -3.40 -8.90
C ASP A 100 -26.95 -2.30 -9.01
N GLY A 101 -25.67 -2.66 -8.95
CA GLY A 101 -24.56 -1.72 -8.97
C GLY A 101 -24.36 -0.96 -7.66
N LYS A 102 -25.06 -1.36 -6.60
CA LYS A 102 -24.98 -0.71 -5.30
C LYS A 102 -24.17 -1.55 -4.31
N PRO A 103 -23.54 -0.91 -3.32
CA PRO A 103 -22.76 -1.64 -2.31
C PRO A 103 -23.66 -2.43 -1.38
N ILE A 104 -23.09 -3.52 -0.86
CA ILE A 104 -23.70 -4.35 0.17
C ILE A 104 -22.86 -4.14 1.43
N TYR A 105 -23.50 -3.75 2.55
CA TYR A 105 -22.80 -3.43 3.79
C TYR A 105 -23.13 -4.42 4.89
N ARG A 106 -22.13 -4.72 5.72
CA ARG A 106 -22.33 -5.34 7.02
C ARG A 106 -22.82 -4.26 8.00
N GLU A 107 -23.37 -4.68 9.15
CA GLU A 107 -23.92 -3.75 10.16
C GLU A 107 -22.92 -2.69 10.63
N ASP A 108 -21.61 -3.04 10.69
CA ASP A 108 -20.55 -2.12 11.11
C ASP A 108 -20.05 -1.21 9.97
N GLY A 109 -20.69 -1.28 8.79
CA GLY A 109 -20.31 -0.46 7.63
C GLY A 109 -19.29 -1.10 6.71
N LYS A 110 -18.81 -2.32 7.02
CA LYS A 110 -17.86 -2.99 6.14
C LYS A 110 -18.53 -3.40 4.83
N VAL A 111 -17.87 -3.10 3.70
CA VAL A 111 -18.34 -3.52 2.37
C VAL A 111 -18.20 -5.03 2.24
N LEU A 112 -19.30 -5.68 1.87
CA LEU A 112 -19.36 -7.12 1.64
C LEU A 112 -19.22 -7.45 0.17
N LYS A 113 -18.88 -8.70 -0.14
CA LYS A 113 -18.73 -9.19 -1.50
C LYS A 113 -20.10 -9.48 -2.11
N GLY A 114 -20.41 -8.85 -3.24
CA GLY A 114 -21.60 -9.15 -4.01
C GLY A 114 -21.43 -10.40 -4.86
N PRO A 115 -22.50 -10.84 -5.56
CA PRO A 115 -22.47 -12.09 -6.33
C PRO A 115 -21.51 -12.07 -7.51
N GLY A 116 -21.16 -10.89 -8.03
CA GLY A 116 -20.20 -10.75 -9.12
C GLY A 116 -18.75 -10.59 -8.69
N TYR A 117 -18.45 -10.75 -7.40
CA TYR A 117 -17.08 -10.58 -6.88
C TYR A 117 -16.10 -11.52 -7.56
N LYS A 118 -14.97 -10.93 -7.98
CA LYS A 118 -13.83 -11.67 -8.55
C LYS A 118 -12.57 -11.28 -7.80
N PRO A 119 -11.87 -12.24 -7.17
CA PRO A 119 -10.59 -11.95 -6.51
C PRO A 119 -9.55 -11.54 -7.56
N PRO A 120 -8.55 -10.73 -7.17
CA PRO A 120 -7.50 -10.36 -8.11
C PRO A 120 -6.60 -11.55 -8.40
N ASN A 121 -6.15 -11.67 -9.66
CA ASN A 121 -5.11 -12.62 -10.02
C ASN A 121 -3.81 -11.84 -10.20
N LEU A 122 -2.82 -12.13 -9.37
CA LEU A 122 -1.53 -11.44 -9.36
C LEU A 122 -0.37 -12.37 -9.71
N SER A 123 -0.66 -13.58 -10.21
CA SER A 123 0.36 -14.62 -10.42
C SER A 123 1.45 -14.23 -11.40
N ASP A 124 1.14 -13.38 -12.39
CA ASP A 124 2.11 -12.91 -13.38
C ASP A 124 2.94 -11.71 -12.91
N LEU A 125 2.66 -11.20 -11.71
CA LEU A 125 3.34 -10.02 -11.15
C LEU A 125 4.43 -10.36 -10.14
N VAL A 126 4.61 -11.64 -9.86
CA VAL A 126 5.59 -12.11 -8.87
C VAL A 126 6.63 -13.04 -9.46
#